data_38372f815f98e46431c584cb424ad62e
#
_entry.id   38372f815f98e46431c584cb424ad62e
#
_cell.length_a   1.000
_cell.length_b   1.000
_cell.length_c   1.000
_cell.angle_alpha   90.00
_cell.angle_beta   90.00
_cell.angle_gamma   90.00
#
_symmetry.space_group_name_H-M   'P 1'
#
loop_
_entity.id
_entity.type
_entity.pdbx_description
1 polymer ?
#
loop_
_entity_poly.entity_id
_entity_poly.type
_entity_poly.pdbx_seq_one_letter_code
_entity_poly.pdbx_strand_id
1 'polypeptide(L)' 'MLNRVYEYVKDKEFRFTVYKNRIHIVNYKKIISLKNNYISIEGDFLINISGSNLVLNRLLDEELLIVGNIYNIEVING' A
#
# COMPACT_ATOMS: atom_id res chain seq x y z
N MET A 1 5.08 -30.35 9.40
CA MET A 1 6.05 -29.36 9.80
C MET A 1 6.51 -28.53 8.67
N LEU A 2 7.14 -29.14 7.72
CA LEU A 2 7.62 -28.42 6.56
C LEU A 2 6.49 -27.77 5.80
N ASN A 3 5.34 -28.39 5.81
CA ASN A 3 4.19 -27.85 5.11
C ASN A 3 3.79 -26.47 5.62
N ARG A 4 3.90 -26.28 6.91
CA ARG A 4 3.54 -25.03 7.50
C ARG A 4 4.47 -23.91 7.10
N VAL A 5 5.77 -24.22 7.10
CA VAL A 5 6.76 -23.25 6.68
C VAL A 5 6.54 -22.87 5.25
N TYR A 6 6.22 -23.84 4.43
CA TYR A 6 5.97 -23.62 3.03
C TYR A 6 4.77 -22.70 2.82
N GLU A 7 3.73 -22.88 3.60
CA GLU A 7 2.55 -22.04 3.49
C GLU A 7 2.83 -20.60 3.86
N TYR A 8 3.63 -20.38 4.85
CA TYR A 8 4.05 -19.04 5.20
C TYR A 8 4.72 -18.34 4.05
N VAL A 9 5.61 -19.01 3.39
CA VAL A 9 6.38 -18.42 2.31
C VAL A 9 5.48 -18.03 1.16
N LYS A 10 4.48 -18.85 0.89
CA LYS A 10 3.55 -18.63 -0.20
C LYS A 10 2.59 -17.51 0.04
N ASP A 11 2.24 -17.30 1.28
CA ASP A 11 1.07 -16.50 1.61
C ASP A 11 1.48 -15.12 2.09
N LYS A 12 1.77 -14.27 1.14
CA LYS A 12 2.10 -12.88 1.44
C LYS A 12 0.83 -12.07 1.51
N GLU A 13 0.61 -11.50 2.64
CA GLU A 13 -0.61 -10.76 2.90
C GLU A 13 -0.46 -9.29 2.52
N PHE A 14 -1.42 -8.78 1.74
CA PHE A 14 -1.49 -7.37 1.41
C PHE A 14 -2.07 -6.61 2.59
N ARG A 15 -1.31 -5.65 3.12
CA ARG A 15 -1.74 -4.87 4.27
C ARG A 15 -1.38 -3.42 4.10
N PHE A 16 -2.19 -2.55 4.68
CA PHE A 16 -1.80 -1.16 4.80
C PHE A 16 -2.14 -0.65 6.19
N THR A 17 -1.29 0.24 6.70
CA THR A 17 -1.45 0.82 8.01
C THR A 17 -1.49 2.33 7.87
N VAL A 18 -2.50 2.94 8.45
CA VAL A 18 -2.72 4.38 8.35
C VAL A 18 -2.25 5.05 9.63
N TYR A 19 -1.33 6.01 9.47
CA TYR A 19 -0.91 6.88 10.55
C TYR A 19 -1.47 8.26 10.29
N LYS A 20 -1.18 9.19 11.18
CA LYS A 20 -1.75 10.53 11.08
C LYS A 20 -1.41 11.22 9.75
N ASN A 21 -0.16 11.10 9.30
CA ASN A 21 0.28 11.78 8.09
C ASN A 21 1.10 10.88 7.18
N ARG A 22 0.86 9.56 7.26
CA ARG A 22 1.55 8.64 6.38
C ARG A 22 0.80 7.32 6.33
N ILE A 23 1.05 6.57 5.27
CA ILE A 23 0.45 5.26 5.06
C ILE A 23 1.57 4.30 4.70
N HIS A 24 1.62 3.17 5.38
CA HIS A 24 2.58 2.12 5.13
C HIS A 24 1.87 0.96 4.45
N ILE A 25 2.37 0.53 3.30
CA ILE A 25 1.74 -0.52 2.50
C ILE A 25 2.75 -1.62 2.24
N VAL A 26 2.35 -2.86 2.49
CA VAL A 26 3.22 -4.01 2.24
C VAL A 26 2.53 -5.01 1.32
N ASN A 27 3.34 -5.66 0.50
CA ASN A 27 2.91 -6.73 -0.42
C ASN A 27 1.91 -6.22 -1.45
N TYR A 28 2.12 -5.02 -1.96
CA TYR A 28 1.30 -4.49 -3.03
C TYR A 28 1.67 -5.17 -4.34
N LYS A 29 0.77 -5.11 -5.30
CA LYS A 29 0.99 -5.72 -6.62
C LYS A 29 1.40 -4.70 -7.66
N LYS A 30 0.77 -3.52 -7.65
CA LYS A 30 0.97 -2.57 -8.72
C LYS A 30 0.67 -1.16 -8.25
N ILE A 31 1.44 -0.20 -8.72
CA ILE A 31 1.15 1.21 -8.54
C ILE A 31 0.38 1.66 -9.78
N ILE A 32 -0.89 2.02 -9.59
CA ILE A 32 -1.77 2.39 -10.68
C ILE A 32 -1.58 3.84 -11.07
N SER A 33 -1.49 4.72 -10.08
CA SER A 33 -1.38 6.14 -10.32
C SER A 33 -0.47 6.76 -9.27
N LEU A 34 0.36 7.71 -9.69
CA LEU A 34 1.32 8.34 -8.79
C LEU A 34 1.42 9.81 -9.14
N LYS A 35 0.72 10.63 -8.37
CA LYS A 35 0.73 12.08 -8.51
C LYS A 35 0.89 12.69 -7.14
N ASN A 36 1.24 13.98 -7.08
CA ASN A 36 1.45 14.60 -5.77
C ASN A 36 0.14 14.86 -5.02
N ASN A 37 -1.00 14.69 -5.66
CA ASN A 37 -2.30 14.87 -4.99
C ASN A 37 -3.16 13.61 -5.04
N TYR A 38 -2.69 12.54 -5.67
CA TYR A 38 -3.48 11.33 -5.80
C TYR A 38 -2.59 10.13 -6.07
N ILE A 39 -2.71 9.11 -5.24
CA ILE A 39 -1.93 7.87 -5.40
C ILE A 39 -2.89 6.70 -5.32
N SER A 40 -2.77 5.77 -6.26
CA SER A 40 -3.62 4.60 -6.32
C SER A 40 -2.74 3.35 -6.36
N ILE A 41 -2.98 2.45 -5.41
CA ILE A 41 -2.18 1.23 -5.24
C ILE A 41 -3.11 0.03 -5.31
N GLU A 42 -2.69 -0.96 -6.07
CA GLU A 42 -3.43 -2.21 -6.20
C GLU A 42 -2.73 -3.33 -5.45
N GLY A 43 -3.47 -4.05 -4.64
CA GLY A 43 -3.05 -5.29 -4.00
C GLY A 43 -4.17 -6.29 -4.15
N ASP A 44 -4.64 -6.86 -3.06
CA ASP A 44 -5.82 -7.71 -3.10
C ASP A 44 -7.08 -6.88 -3.36
N PHE A 45 -6.99 -5.58 -3.11
CA PHE A 45 -8.04 -4.62 -3.42
C PHE A 45 -7.34 -3.31 -3.80
N LEU A 46 -8.10 -2.31 -4.16
CA LEU A 46 -7.58 -1.05 -4.64
C LEU A 46 -7.66 0.00 -3.54
N ILE A 47 -6.57 0.73 -3.33
CA ILE A 47 -6.52 1.82 -2.36
C ILE A 47 -6.26 3.11 -3.11
N ASN A 48 -7.16 4.08 -2.96
CA ASN A 48 -7.01 5.40 -3.55
C ASN A 48 -6.77 6.42 -2.46
N ILE A 49 -5.70 7.16 -2.57
CA ILE A 49 -5.28 8.13 -1.55
C ILE A 49 -5.27 9.51 -2.17
N SER A 50 -6.02 10.43 -1.58
CA SER A 50 -6.10 11.82 -2.04
C SER A 50 -5.49 12.73 -1.00
N GLY A 51 -4.80 13.76 -1.45
CA GLY A 51 -4.18 14.70 -0.52
C GLY A 51 -3.43 15.79 -1.24
N SER A 52 -2.42 16.33 -0.57
CA SER A 52 -1.52 17.31 -1.17
C SER A 52 -0.10 17.03 -0.73
N ASN A 53 0.83 17.34 -1.62
CA ASN A 53 2.26 17.13 -1.38
C ASN A 53 2.55 15.68 -0.99
N LEU A 54 1.88 14.75 -1.66
CA LEU A 54 2.07 13.34 -1.41
C LEU A 54 3.38 12.87 -2.04
N VAL A 55 4.14 12.08 -1.29
CA VAL A 55 5.39 11.51 -1.75
C VAL A 55 5.36 10.02 -1.45
N LEU A 56 5.71 9.23 -2.45
CA LEU A 56 5.77 7.79 -2.31
C LEU A 56 7.23 7.37 -2.22
N ASN A 57 7.59 6.70 -1.14
CA ASN A 57 8.92 6.15 -0.93
C ASN A 57 8.86 4.64 -1.02
N ARG A 58 9.77 4.05 -1.78
CA ARG A 58 9.90 2.60 -1.85
C ARG A 58 10.91 2.20 -0.78
N LEU A 59 10.47 1.38 0.17
CA LEU A 59 11.33 0.96 1.28
C LEU A 59 12.06 -0.32 0.93
N LEU A 60 11.30 -1.38 0.74
CA LEU A 60 11.83 -2.67 0.35
C LEU A 60 11.03 -3.14 -0.85
N ASP A 61 11.35 -4.32 -1.35
CA ASP A 61 10.55 -4.93 -2.41
C ASP A 61 9.12 -5.03 -1.91
N GLU A 62 8.19 -4.54 -2.67
CA GLU A 62 6.76 -4.63 -2.35
C GLU A 62 6.38 -3.91 -1.05
N GLU A 63 7.17 -2.92 -0.64
CA GLU A 63 6.88 -2.14 0.56
C GLU A 63 6.98 -0.65 0.25
N LEU A 64 5.93 0.10 0.59
CA LEU A 64 5.83 1.52 0.29
C LEU A 64 5.52 2.33 1.54
N LEU A 65 6.00 3.57 1.54
CA LEU A 65 5.62 4.54 2.56
C LEU A 65 5.17 5.80 1.83
N ILE A 66 3.92 6.19 2.03
CA ILE A 66 3.35 7.39 1.43
C ILE A 66 3.22 8.43 2.53
N VAL A 67 3.82 9.59 2.31
CA VAL A 67 3.80 10.68 3.28
C VAL A 67 3.21 11.94 2.63
N GLY A 68 2.73 12.86 3.46
CA GLY A 68 2.16 14.10 3.00
C GLY A 68 0.89 14.44 3.74
N ASN A 69 0.14 15.39 3.21
CA ASN A 69 -1.16 15.75 3.77
C ASN A 69 -2.21 14.86 3.16
N ILE A 70 -2.68 13.90 3.94
CA ILE A 70 -3.65 12.91 3.44
C ILE A 70 -5.04 13.36 3.82
N TYR A 71 -5.91 13.55 2.82
CA TYR A 71 -7.26 14.02 3.03
C TYR A 71 -8.27 12.90 3.04
N ASN A 72 -8.07 11.90 2.19
CA ASN A 72 -9.07 10.86 2.03
C ASN A 72 -8.42 9.56 1.59
N ILE A 73 -8.91 8.46 2.11
CA ILE A 73 -8.46 7.12 1.72
C ILE A 73 -9.71 6.34 1.35
N GLU A 74 -9.72 5.80 0.15
CA GLU A 74 -10.83 5.02 -0.34
C GLU A 74 -10.37 3.62 -0.64
N VAL A 75 -11.09 2.62 -0.13
CA VAL A 75 -10.76 1.22 -0.34
C VAL A 75 -11.86 0.60 -1.20
N ILE A 76 -11.46 0.02 -2.32
CA ILE A 76 -12.40 -0.56 -3.26
C ILE A 76 -12.08 -2.03 -3.42
N ASN A 77 -13.01 -2.88 -3.03
CA ASN A 77 -12.90 -4.33 -3.25
C ASN A 77 -13.37 -4.63 -4.65
N GLY A 78 -12.48 -5.20 -5.41
CA GLY A 78 -12.75 -5.46 -6.81
C GLY A 78 -13.56 -6.71 -7.10
#